data_bb2ada27299e3b02c74355095c7274e8
#
_entry.id   bb2ada27299e3b02c74355095c7274e8
#
_cell.length_a   1.000
_cell.length_b   1.000
_cell.length_c   1.000
_cell.angle_alpha   90.00
_cell.angle_beta   90.00
_cell.angle_gamma   90.00
#
_symmetry.space_group_name_H-M   'P 1'
#
loop_
_entity.id
_entity.type
_entity.pdbx_description
1 polymer ?
#
loop_
_entity_poly.entity_id
_entity_poly.type
_entity_poly.pdbx_seq_one_letter_code
_entity_poly.pdbx_strand_id
1 'polypeptide(L)'
;MNHKKVERIWREEGLQLLERHKRKRRLYHKDSSIIRMRPNGPNHVWAVDFVHDKLSNNRPYKMLTVVDEYTRQALAVHVAHKMSAADVLEALYPLLITHGTPHYIRSDNGPEFTAEVFQNWFTKVGIKPIRIYPGSPWE
;
A
#
# COMPACT_ATOMS: atom_id res chain seq x y z
N MET A 1 -18.24 10.50 -50.11
CA MET A 1 -16.86 11.02 -49.94
C MET A 1 -15.93 9.85 -49.72
N ASN A 2 -14.76 9.80 -50.41
CA ASN A 2 -13.89 8.61 -50.33
C ASN A 2 -13.06 8.67 -49.01
N HIS A 3 -13.07 7.58 -48.25
CA HIS A 3 -12.34 7.44 -46.97
C HIS A 3 -10.84 7.81 -47.13
N LYS A 4 -10.17 7.37 -48.18
CA LYS A 4 -8.77 7.70 -48.44
C LYS A 4 -8.51 9.22 -48.61
N LYS A 5 -9.49 9.96 -49.15
CA LYS A 5 -9.38 11.42 -49.33
C LYS A 5 -9.49 12.12 -47.98
N VAL A 6 -10.36 11.64 -47.11
CA VAL A 6 -10.53 12.17 -45.75
C VAL A 6 -9.26 11.95 -44.93
N GLU A 7 -8.67 10.74 -44.94
CA GLU A 7 -7.42 10.46 -44.24
C GLU A 7 -6.24 11.30 -44.73
N ARG A 8 -6.17 11.57 -46.06
CA ARG A 8 -5.13 12.43 -46.58
C ARG A 8 -5.26 13.86 -46.07
N ILE A 9 -6.45 14.44 -46.13
CA ILE A 9 -6.72 15.79 -45.64
C ILE A 9 -6.44 15.86 -44.13
N TRP A 10 -6.84 14.85 -43.38
CA TRP A 10 -6.60 14.78 -41.96
C TRP A 10 -5.11 14.84 -41.60
N ARG A 11 -4.25 14.19 -42.38
CA ARG A 11 -2.80 14.27 -42.20
C ARG A 11 -2.23 15.61 -42.65
N GLU A 12 -2.69 16.14 -43.79
CA GLU A 12 -2.23 17.42 -44.33
C GLU A 12 -2.53 18.58 -43.39
N GLU A 13 -3.70 18.54 -42.73
CA GLU A 13 -4.15 19.55 -41.78
C GLU A 13 -3.63 19.33 -40.34
N GLY A 14 -2.81 18.32 -40.08
CA GLY A 14 -2.25 18.03 -38.78
C GLY A 14 -3.28 17.68 -37.70
N LEU A 15 -4.47 17.23 -38.07
CA LEU A 15 -5.57 16.88 -37.18
C LEU A 15 -5.38 15.51 -36.50
N GLN A 16 -4.17 14.96 -36.52
CA GLN A 16 -3.87 13.71 -35.84
C GLN A 16 -3.96 13.88 -34.34
N LEU A 17 -4.71 12.99 -33.69
CA LEU A 17 -4.69 12.90 -32.24
C LEU A 17 -3.28 12.49 -31.79
N LEU A 18 -2.75 13.20 -30.78
CA LEU A 18 -1.50 12.81 -30.13
C LEU A 18 -1.59 11.32 -29.74
N GLU A 19 -0.63 10.52 -30.21
CA GLU A 19 -0.57 9.12 -29.80
C GLU A 19 -0.53 9.05 -28.27
N ARG A 20 -1.58 8.50 -27.68
CA ARG A 20 -1.54 8.18 -26.26
C ARG A 20 -0.41 7.19 -26.06
N HIS A 21 0.61 7.56 -25.29
CA HIS A 21 1.64 6.63 -24.86
C HIS A 21 0.96 5.37 -24.34
N LYS A 22 1.11 4.27 -25.09
CA LYS A 22 0.62 2.95 -24.67
C LYS A 22 1.24 2.69 -23.31
N ARG A 23 0.41 2.57 -22.26
CA ARG A 23 0.90 2.17 -20.95
C ARG A 23 1.76 0.93 -21.16
N LYS A 24 3.05 1.01 -20.77
CA LYS A 24 3.94 -0.16 -20.82
C LYS A 24 3.21 -1.30 -20.12
N ARG A 25 2.94 -2.38 -20.87
CA ARG A 25 2.33 -3.59 -20.30
C ARG A 25 3.29 -4.07 -19.20
N ARG A 26 2.84 -4.05 -17.95
CA ARG A 26 3.64 -4.60 -16.86
C ARG A 26 3.88 -6.07 -17.20
N LEU A 27 5.16 -6.43 -17.39
CA LEU A 27 5.57 -7.81 -17.52
C LEU A 27 5.37 -8.46 -16.17
N TYR A 28 4.27 -9.20 -16.03
CA TYR A 28 4.11 -10.10 -14.91
C TYR A 28 5.17 -11.21 -15.09
N HIS A 29 6.12 -11.31 -14.18
CA HIS A 29 6.95 -12.50 -14.11
C HIS A 29 6.03 -13.70 -13.88
N LYS A 30 6.15 -14.74 -14.68
CA LYS A 30 5.34 -15.96 -14.58
C LYS A 30 5.44 -16.66 -13.21
N ASP A 31 6.49 -16.36 -12.44
CA ASP A 31 6.78 -16.91 -11.12
C ASP A 31 6.24 -16.05 -9.96
N SER A 32 5.47 -15.00 -10.23
CA SER A 32 4.87 -14.16 -9.20
C SER A 32 3.51 -14.69 -8.68
N SER A 33 3.29 -15.99 -8.72
CA SER A 33 2.22 -16.62 -7.93
C SER A 33 2.66 -16.63 -6.45
N ILE A 34 2.75 -15.45 -5.87
CA ILE A 34 2.99 -15.31 -4.44
C ILE A 34 1.76 -15.85 -3.74
N ILE A 35 1.94 -17.00 -3.09
CA ILE A 35 0.90 -17.56 -2.25
C ILE A 35 0.70 -16.58 -1.11
N ARG A 36 -0.42 -15.83 -1.15
CA ARG A 36 -0.79 -14.94 -0.06
C ARG A 36 -0.86 -15.75 1.23
N MET A 37 -0.05 -15.38 2.21
CA MET A 37 -0.15 -15.98 3.54
C MET A 37 -1.52 -15.62 4.12
N ARG A 38 -2.34 -16.65 4.40
CA ARG A 38 -3.62 -16.47 5.08
C ARG A 38 -3.42 -16.59 6.58
N PRO A 39 -4.06 -15.75 7.39
CA PRO A 39 -3.98 -15.88 8.84
C PRO A 39 -4.65 -17.17 9.30
N ASN A 40 -4.03 -17.86 10.25
CA ASN A 40 -4.54 -19.13 10.81
C ASN A 40 -5.35 -18.93 12.10
N GLY A 41 -5.29 -17.75 12.69
CA GLY A 41 -6.00 -17.43 13.94
C GLY A 41 -5.87 -15.95 14.29
N PRO A 42 -6.51 -15.52 15.40
CA PRO A 42 -6.35 -14.16 15.95
C PRO A 42 -4.87 -13.87 16.24
N ASN A 43 -4.45 -12.62 16.06
CA ASN A 43 -3.06 -12.17 16.28
C ASN A 43 -2.01 -12.89 15.42
N HIS A 44 -2.41 -13.59 14.35
CA HIS A 44 -1.46 -14.20 13.46
C HIS A 44 -0.85 -13.18 12.50
N VAL A 45 -1.69 -12.40 11.81
CA VAL A 45 -1.26 -11.36 10.87
C VAL A 45 -2.01 -10.06 11.14
N TRP A 46 -1.29 -9.00 11.41
CA TRP A 46 -1.85 -7.65 11.43
C TRP A 46 -1.54 -6.93 10.11
N ALA A 47 -2.56 -6.38 9.49
CA ALA A 47 -2.41 -5.48 8.34
C ALA A 47 -2.29 -4.05 8.82
N VAL A 48 -1.24 -3.37 8.38
CA VAL A 48 -0.96 -1.96 8.69
C VAL A 48 -0.90 -1.19 7.40
N ASP A 49 -1.69 -0.12 7.30
CA ASP A 49 -1.81 0.67 6.09
C ASP A 49 -1.98 2.16 6.41
N PHE A 50 -1.58 3.01 5.44
CA PHE A 50 -1.76 4.45 5.50
C PHE A 50 -2.87 4.92 4.56
N VAL A 51 -3.88 5.55 5.11
CA VAL A 51 -4.88 6.29 4.34
C VAL A 51 -4.50 7.77 4.34
N HIS A 52 -4.41 8.36 3.16
CA HIS A 52 -4.13 9.77 2.96
C HIS A 52 -5.39 10.49 2.52
N ASP A 53 -5.77 11.56 3.23
CA ASP A 53 -6.95 12.35 2.89
C ASP A 53 -6.73 13.83 3.27
N LYS A 54 -7.71 14.67 3.02
CA LYS A 54 -7.68 16.10 3.28
C LYS A 54 -8.93 16.51 4.06
N LEU A 55 -8.72 17.42 5.01
CA LEU A 55 -9.79 18.07 5.71
C LEU A 55 -10.55 19.05 4.79
N SER A 56 -11.73 19.51 5.20
CA SER A 56 -12.54 20.51 4.48
C SER A 56 -11.77 21.82 4.14
N ASN A 57 -10.76 22.13 4.93
CA ASN A 57 -9.86 23.28 4.70
C ASN A 57 -8.64 22.94 3.82
N ASN A 58 -8.67 21.83 3.07
CA ASN A 58 -7.60 21.30 2.21
C ASN A 58 -6.29 20.92 2.93
N ARG A 59 -6.24 20.89 4.25
CA ARG A 59 -5.06 20.42 4.97
C ARG A 59 -4.96 18.89 4.86
N PRO A 60 -3.83 18.35 4.37
CA PRO A 60 -3.63 16.91 4.29
C PRO A 60 -3.46 16.29 5.68
N TYR A 61 -3.94 15.07 5.83
CA TYR A 61 -3.68 14.25 7.00
C TYR A 61 -3.46 12.78 6.59
N LYS A 62 -2.83 12.03 7.48
CA LYS A 62 -2.63 10.59 7.34
C LYS A 62 -3.36 9.87 8.46
N MET A 63 -3.95 8.72 8.14
CA MET A 63 -4.47 7.78 9.12
C MET A 63 -3.66 6.50 9.02
N LEU A 64 -3.10 6.06 10.14
CA LEU A 64 -2.55 4.72 10.29
C LEU A 64 -3.67 3.81 10.74
N THR A 65 -3.94 2.78 9.99
CA THR A 65 -4.93 1.75 10.33
C THR A 65 -4.23 0.45 10.65
N VAL A 66 -4.63 -0.20 11.73
CA VAL A 66 -4.13 -1.52 12.13
C VAL A 66 -5.32 -2.45 12.28
N VAL A 67 -5.31 -3.55 11.53
CA VAL A 67 -6.40 -4.52 11.48
C VAL A 67 -5.86 -5.92 11.68
N ASP A 68 -6.49 -6.71 12.53
CA ASP A 68 -6.24 -8.16 12.57
C ASP A 68 -6.93 -8.80 11.36
N GLU A 69 -6.14 -9.41 10.46
CA GLU A 69 -6.66 -9.99 9.23
C GLU A 69 -7.58 -11.20 9.45
N TYR A 70 -7.42 -11.91 10.56
CA TYR A 70 -8.27 -13.07 10.87
C TYR A 70 -9.63 -12.67 11.39
N THR A 71 -9.64 -11.85 12.44
CA THR A 71 -10.89 -11.42 13.09
C THR A 71 -11.60 -10.29 12.34
N ARG A 72 -10.89 -9.59 11.45
CA ARG A 72 -11.32 -8.36 10.78
C ARG A 72 -11.56 -7.19 11.74
N GLN A 73 -11.07 -7.29 12.96
CA GLN A 73 -11.18 -6.25 13.95
C GLN A 73 -10.18 -5.12 13.67
N ALA A 74 -10.66 -3.88 13.70
CA ALA A 74 -9.79 -2.72 13.72
C ALA A 74 -9.20 -2.59 15.12
N LEU A 75 -7.87 -2.74 15.22
CA LEU A 75 -7.14 -2.66 16.49
C LEU A 75 -6.79 -1.21 16.84
N ALA A 76 -6.46 -0.41 15.83
CA ALA A 76 -6.21 1.02 16.01
C ALA A 76 -6.47 1.81 14.73
N VAL A 77 -6.83 3.07 14.94
CA VAL A 77 -6.81 4.13 13.94
C VAL A 77 -6.14 5.35 14.56
N HIS A 78 -4.94 5.68 14.07
CA HIS A 78 -4.20 6.85 14.55
C HIS A 78 -4.15 7.92 13.45
N VAL A 79 -4.51 9.17 13.80
CA VAL A 79 -4.62 10.27 12.83
C VAL A 79 -3.62 11.36 13.16
N ALA A 80 -2.82 11.76 12.17
CA ALA A 80 -1.87 12.86 12.30
C ALA A 80 -1.65 13.59 10.99
N HIS A 81 -1.16 14.82 11.03
CA HIS A 81 -0.79 15.57 9.81
C HIS A 81 0.45 14.99 9.12
N LYS A 82 1.42 14.59 9.93
CA LYS A 82 2.65 13.90 9.48
C LYS A 82 2.86 12.70 10.40
N MET A 83 3.42 11.65 9.86
CA MET A 83 3.69 10.44 10.60
C MET A 83 5.01 9.86 10.14
N SER A 84 5.94 9.74 11.06
CA SER A 84 7.26 9.11 10.86
C SER A 84 7.23 7.64 11.27
N ALA A 85 8.31 6.91 11.01
CA ALA A 85 8.46 5.53 11.50
C ALA A 85 8.37 5.43 13.04
N ALA A 86 8.86 6.44 13.78
CA ALA A 86 8.78 6.47 15.22
C ALA A 86 7.32 6.60 15.71
N ASP A 87 6.53 7.47 15.05
CA ASP A 87 5.11 7.65 15.40
C ASP A 87 4.31 6.35 15.15
N VAL A 88 4.66 5.60 14.10
CA VAL A 88 4.06 4.28 13.83
C VAL A 88 4.38 3.30 14.94
N LEU A 89 5.64 3.26 15.41
CA LEU A 89 6.04 2.39 16.51
C LEU A 89 5.33 2.75 17.82
N GLU A 90 5.19 4.06 18.10
CA GLU A 90 4.46 4.55 19.25
C GLU A 90 2.98 4.15 19.23
N ALA A 91 2.36 4.16 18.05
CA ALA A 91 0.98 3.71 17.85
C ALA A 91 0.83 2.18 17.98
N LEU A 92 1.83 1.39 17.56
CA LEU A 92 1.79 -0.07 17.63
C LEU A 92 2.10 -0.61 19.03
N TYR A 93 2.95 0.07 19.81
CA TYR A 93 3.41 -0.42 21.10
C TYR A 93 2.28 -0.74 22.10
N PRO A 94 1.27 0.14 22.31
CA PRO A 94 0.14 -0.16 23.20
C PRO A 94 -0.67 -1.38 22.74
N LEU A 95 -0.76 -1.59 21.42
CA LEU A 95 -1.50 -2.73 20.87
C LEU A 95 -0.83 -4.06 21.21
N LEU A 96 0.51 -4.09 21.19
CA LEU A 96 1.26 -5.29 21.60
C LEU A 96 1.02 -5.66 23.06
N ILE A 97 0.87 -4.66 23.93
CA ILE A 97 0.56 -4.86 25.34
C ILE A 97 -0.86 -5.38 25.52
N THR A 98 -1.83 -4.81 24.79
CA THR A 98 -3.26 -5.12 24.95
C THR A 98 -3.66 -6.42 24.27
N HIS A 99 -3.19 -6.65 23.03
CA HIS A 99 -3.60 -7.78 22.20
C HIS A 99 -2.55 -8.89 22.10
N GLY A 100 -1.34 -8.65 22.61
CA GLY A 100 -0.20 -9.54 22.42
C GLY A 100 0.53 -9.27 21.12
N THR A 101 1.66 -9.95 20.92
CA THR A 101 2.54 -9.78 19.77
C THR A 101 2.04 -10.62 18.59
N PRO A 102 1.76 -10.04 17.42
CA PRO A 102 1.40 -10.81 16.23
C PRO A 102 2.64 -11.57 15.70
N HIS A 103 2.41 -12.66 14.99
CA HIS A 103 3.50 -13.37 14.31
C HIS A 103 4.04 -12.57 13.13
N TYR A 104 3.15 -11.89 12.42
CA TYR A 104 3.46 -11.14 11.22
C TYR A 104 2.79 -9.77 11.20
N ILE A 105 3.48 -8.80 10.64
CA ILE A 105 2.88 -7.52 10.24
C ILE A 105 3.01 -7.38 8.72
N ARG A 106 1.88 -7.19 8.06
CA ARG A 106 1.78 -6.91 6.64
C ARG A 106 1.65 -5.41 6.42
N SER A 107 2.54 -4.83 5.64
CA SER A 107 2.51 -3.42 5.25
C SER A 107 2.87 -3.26 3.78
N ASP A 108 2.57 -2.09 3.23
CA ASP A 108 3.11 -1.67 1.95
C ASP A 108 4.62 -1.36 2.05
N ASN A 109 5.23 -0.93 0.94
CA ASN A 109 6.64 -0.54 0.88
C ASN A 109 6.83 0.97 1.13
N GLY A 110 5.97 1.59 1.92
CA GLY A 110 6.12 2.99 2.29
C GLY A 110 7.46 3.27 3.00
N PRO A 111 7.99 4.50 2.88
CA PRO A 111 9.27 4.86 3.49
C PRO A 111 9.26 4.70 5.01
N GLU A 112 8.11 4.87 5.65
CA GLU A 112 7.93 4.70 7.08
C GLU A 112 8.17 3.25 7.53
N PHE A 113 7.70 2.26 6.73
CA PHE A 113 7.83 0.84 7.03
C PHE A 113 9.17 0.25 6.58
N THR A 114 9.86 0.91 5.65
CA THR A 114 11.20 0.49 5.17
C THR A 114 12.33 1.09 6.00
N ALA A 115 12.04 2.05 6.88
CA ALA A 115 13.03 2.69 7.73
C ALA A 115 13.78 1.66 8.60
N GLU A 116 15.08 1.85 8.76
CA GLU A 116 15.96 0.96 9.54
C GLU A 116 15.49 0.81 10.99
N VAL A 117 15.00 1.89 11.58
CA VAL A 117 14.43 1.91 12.95
C VAL A 117 13.29 0.90 13.07
N PHE A 118 12.41 0.84 12.06
CA PHE A 118 11.27 -0.05 12.04
C PHE A 118 11.69 -1.51 11.87
N GLN A 119 12.67 -1.78 11.00
CA GLN A 119 13.20 -3.13 10.78
C GLN A 119 13.92 -3.67 12.03
N ASN A 120 14.72 -2.83 12.68
CA ASN A 120 15.40 -3.18 13.92
C ASN A 120 14.41 -3.48 15.05
N TRP A 121 13.32 -2.73 15.11
CA TRP A 121 12.26 -2.96 16.09
C TRP A 121 11.57 -4.32 15.85
N PHE A 122 11.21 -4.65 14.62
CA PHE A 122 10.65 -5.96 14.28
C PHE A 122 11.52 -7.11 14.78
N THR A 123 12.82 -7.02 14.54
CA THR A 123 13.79 -8.03 14.99
C THR A 123 13.80 -8.17 16.52
N LYS A 124 13.76 -7.04 17.23
CA LYS A 124 13.76 -7.02 18.71
C LYS A 124 12.49 -7.62 19.31
N VAL A 125 11.34 -7.38 18.69
CA VAL A 125 10.03 -7.86 19.19
C VAL A 125 9.71 -9.26 18.67
N GLY A 126 10.47 -9.79 17.68
CA GLY A 126 10.28 -11.11 17.11
C GLY A 126 9.14 -11.18 16.09
N ILE A 127 8.71 -10.04 15.54
CA ILE A 127 7.67 -9.95 14.51
C ILE A 127 8.31 -10.10 13.13
N LYS A 128 7.70 -10.88 12.25
CA LYS A 128 8.16 -11.04 10.87
C LYS A 128 7.41 -10.09 9.93
N PRO A 129 8.11 -9.19 9.21
CA PRO A 129 7.46 -8.30 8.25
C PRO A 129 7.06 -9.08 6.97
N ILE A 130 5.83 -8.86 6.49
CA ILE A 130 5.36 -9.26 5.18
C ILE A 130 5.17 -8.01 4.35
N ARG A 131 5.89 -7.89 3.24
CA ARG A 131 5.76 -6.75 2.32
C ARG A 131 4.84 -7.10 1.17
N ILE A 132 3.92 -6.19 0.85
CA ILE A 132 3.08 -6.30 -0.33
C ILE A 132 3.90 -5.90 -1.55
N TYR A 133 3.88 -6.72 -2.60
CA TYR A 133 4.60 -6.39 -3.83
C TYR A 133 3.99 -5.18 -4.54
N PRO A 134 4.82 -4.24 -5.04
CA PRO A 134 4.32 -3.07 -5.75
C PRO A 134 3.43 -3.46 -6.94
N GLY A 135 2.17 -3.04 -6.90
CA GLY A 135 1.21 -3.30 -7.96
C GLY A 135 0.34 -4.54 -7.80
N SER A 136 0.37 -5.18 -6.64
CA SER A 136 -0.50 -6.30 -6.26
C SER A 136 -1.41 -5.89 -5.09
N PRO A 137 -2.38 -4.99 -5.29
CA PRO A 137 -3.24 -4.49 -4.20
C PRO A 137 -4.19 -5.55 -3.64
N TRP A 138 -4.23 -6.73 -4.24
CA TRP A 138 -5.05 -7.88 -3.84
C TRP A 138 -4.30 -8.93 -3.00
N GLU A 139 -3.03 -8.71 -2.69
CA GLU A 139 -2.23 -9.59 -1.81
C GLU A 139 -2.54 -9.41 -0.30
#